data_8009f018d4f4f47482673881614a6720
#
_entry.id   8009f018d4f4f47482673881614a6720
#
_cell.length_a   1.000
_cell.length_b   1.000
_cell.length_c   1.000
_cell.angle_alpha   90.00
_cell.angle_beta   90.00
_cell.angle_gamma   90.00
#
_symmetry.space_group_name_H-M   'P 1'
#
loop_
_entity.id
_entity.type
_entity.pdbx_description
1 polymer ?
#
loop_
_entity_poly.entity_id
_entity_poly.type
_entity_poly.pdbx_seq_one_letter_code
_entity_poly.pdbx_strand_id
1 'polypeptide(L)'
;MPLDILIAEDNEFTAKQYKIALEKRNHKITLAKDGAECVDYYLNEAKYDELFRKSRAPPFDLVLLDHDMPRRTGADAAREILEYRPSQRLIFLSAYGKGIMQKLQDLKDDTIQIIQKPFSLNFLVKKIEGSTIKNKIINTQDGNVLTVTQDSAAIR
;
A
#
# COMPACT_ATOMS: atom_id res chain seq x y z
N MET A 1 11.77 -9.65 9.49
CA MET A 1 12.23 -9.72 8.10
C MET A 1 12.22 -8.34 7.48
N PRO A 2 13.35 -7.85 6.99
CA PRO A 2 13.38 -6.59 6.26
C PRO A 2 12.56 -6.65 4.99
N LEU A 3 11.79 -5.59 4.75
CA LEU A 3 10.94 -5.47 3.57
C LEU A 3 11.47 -4.36 2.67
N ASP A 4 11.23 -4.49 1.38
CA ASP A 4 11.46 -3.45 0.38
C ASP A 4 10.12 -2.78 0.09
N ILE A 5 9.99 -1.51 0.47
CA ILE A 5 8.72 -0.80 0.50
C ILE A 5 8.78 0.45 -0.38
N LEU A 6 7.84 0.55 -1.32
CA LEU A 6 7.62 1.77 -2.11
C LEU A 6 6.48 2.55 -1.46
N ILE A 7 6.72 3.83 -1.15
CA ILE A 7 5.74 4.71 -0.52
C ILE A 7 5.42 5.88 -1.44
N ALA A 8 4.14 6.06 -1.74
CA ALA A 8 3.65 7.23 -2.46
C ALA A 8 2.93 8.17 -1.49
N GLU A 9 3.51 9.33 -1.26
CA GLU A 9 3.00 10.37 -0.36
C GLU A 9 3.50 11.72 -0.84
N ASP A 10 2.57 12.66 -1.12
CA ASP A 10 2.91 13.98 -1.65
C ASP A 10 3.40 14.97 -0.58
N ASN A 11 3.04 14.75 0.68
CA ASN A 11 3.54 15.58 1.77
C ASN A 11 4.92 15.10 2.20
N GLU A 12 5.95 15.92 1.94
CA GLU A 12 7.33 15.56 2.23
C GLU A 12 7.60 15.27 3.71
N PHE A 13 6.98 16.04 4.60
CA PHE A 13 7.14 15.83 6.04
C PHE A 13 6.56 14.47 6.46
N THR A 14 5.35 14.16 6.01
CA THR A 14 4.68 12.90 6.30
C THR A 14 5.47 11.72 5.71
N ALA A 15 5.92 11.83 4.47
CA ALA A 15 6.72 10.80 3.81
C ALA A 15 8.01 10.50 4.61
N LYS A 16 8.69 11.53 5.08
CA LYS A 16 9.90 11.37 5.91
C LYS A 16 9.59 10.70 7.23
N GLN A 17 8.45 11.00 7.86
CA GLN A 17 8.04 10.34 9.11
C GLN A 17 7.88 8.84 8.91
N TYR A 18 7.21 8.44 7.83
CA TYR A 18 7.05 7.02 7.50
C TYR A 18 8.41 6.36 7.24
N LYS A 19 9.25 7.02 6.45
CA LYS A 19 10.58 6.51 6.13
C LYS A 19 11.41 6.28 7.39
N ILE A 20 11.50 7.27 8.27
CA ILE A 20 12.27 7.17 9.50
C ILE A 20 11.77 6.01 10.37
N ALA A 21 10.45 5.93 10.57
CA ALA A 21 9.86 4.89 11.40
C ALA A 21 10.13 3.49 10.86
N LEU A 22 10.06 3.31 9.56
CA LEU A 22 10.25 2.01 8.92
C LEU A 22 11.73 1.64 8.78
N GLU A 23 12.60 2.60 8.50
CA GLU A 23 14.04 2.37 8.43
C GLU A 23 14.63 1.97 9.78
N LYS A 24 14.08 2.47 10.89
CA LYS A 24 14.44 2.00 12.23
C LYS A 24 14.18 0.51 12.43
N ARG A 25 13.30 -0.05 11.65
CA ARG A 25 13.00 -1.48 11.65
C ARG A 25 13.78 -2.25 10.58
N ASN A 26 14.77 -1.61 9.99
CA ASN A 26 15.62 -2.17 8.92
C ASN A 26 14.90 -2.42 7.59
N HIS A 27 13.74 -1.81 7.36
CA HIS A 27 13.09 -1.87 6.05
C HIS A 27 13.79 -0.92 5.08
N LYS A 28 13.80 -1.28 3.80
CA LYS A 28 14.32 -0.44 2.73
C LYS A 28 13.17 0.36 2.14
N ILE A 29 13.32 1.70 2.08
CA ILE A 29 12.24 2.59 1.68
C ILE A 29 12.61 3.37 0.43
N THR A 30 11.70 3.35 -0.55
CA THR A 30 11.74 4.22 -1.73
C THR A 30 10.54 5.15 -1.65
N LEU A 31 10.78 6.46 -1.75
CA LEU A 31 9.71 7.46 -1.71
C LEU A 31 9.37 7.95 -3.09
N ALA A 32 8.08 7.99 -3.41
CA ALA A 32 7.52 8.65 -4.57
C ALA A 32 6.65 9.83 -4.11
N LYS A 33 6.75 10.95 -4.80
CA LYS A 33 6.05 12.18 -4.39
C LYS A 33 4.58 12.23 -4.84
N ASP A 34 4.19 11.36 -5.75
CA ASP A 34 2.83 11.26 -6.26
C ASP A 34 2.59 9.91 -6.94
N GLY A 35 1.36 9.70 -7.38
CA GLY A 35 0.98 8.43 -8.01
C GLY A 35 1.69 8.16 -9.32
N ALA A 36 1.98 9.19 -10.11
CA ALA A 36 2.70 9.04 -11.38
C ALA A 36 4.13 8.56 -11.15
N GLU A 37 4.85 9.19 -10.24
CA GLU A 37 6.22 8.78 -9.88
C GLU A 37 6.24 7.39 -9.27
N CYS A 38 5.23 7.06 -8.47
CA CYS A 38 5.09 5.73 -7.89
C CYS A 38 5.00 4.65 -8.97
N VAL A 39 4.16 4.84 -9.96
CA VAL A 39 4.01 3.90 -11.08
C VAL A 39 5.32 3.81 -11.87
N ASP A 40 5.97 4.92 -12.14
CA ASP A 40 7.24 4.94 -12.86
C ASP A 40 8.32 4.12 -12.14
N TYR A 41 8.49 4.33 -10.85
CA TYR A 41 9.44 3.55 -10.04
C TYR A 41 9.09 2.07 -10.05
N TYR A 42 7.81 1.76 -9.88
CA TYR A 42 7.35 0.37 -9.86
C TYR A 42 7.64 -0.35 -11.17
N LEU A 43 7.24 0.25 -12.28
CA LEU A 43 7.41 -0.36 -13.60
C LEU A 43 8.89 -0.49 -13.98
N ASN A 44 9.72 0.50 -13.64
CA ASN A 44 11.15 0.43 -13.89
C ASN A 44 11.80 -0.72 -13.14
N GLU A 45 11.48 -0.90 -11.85
CA GLU A 45 12.01 -2.02 -11.08
C GLU A 45 11.50 -3.37 -11.59
N ALA A 46 10.21 -3.46 -11.92
CA ALA A 46 9.65 -4.70 -12.45
C ALA A 46 10.30 -5.11 -13.77
N LYS A 47 10.54 -4.16 -14.66
CA LYS A 47 11.22 -4.41 -15.93
C LYS A 47 12.66 -4.80 -15.74
N TYR A 48 13.35 -4.15 -14.81
CA TYR A 48 14.74 -4.52 -14.46
C TYR A 48 14.81 -5.97 -13.97
N ASP A 49 13.91 -6.34 -13.08
CA ASP A 49 13.84 -7.70 -12.56
C ASP A 49 13.57 -8.74 -13.66
N GLU A 50 12.69 -8.42 -14.60
CA GLU A 50 12.44 -9.31 -15.74
C GLU A 50 13.67 -9.50 -16.63
N LEU A 51 14.36 -8.39 -16.95
CA LEU A 51 15.49 -8.41 -17.88
C LEU A 51 16.75 -9.02 -17.27
N PHE A 52 17.07 -8.62 -16.04
CA PHE A 52 18.38 -8.94 -15.46
C PHE A 52 18.33 -10.04 -14.40
N ARG A 53 17.22 -10.17 -13.67
CA ARG A 53 17.07 -11.20 -12.64
C ARG A 53 16.18 -12.35 -13.08
N LYS A 54 15.58 -12.25 -14.28
CA LYS A 54 14.63 -13.25 -14.82
C LYS A 54 13.49 -13.54 -13.86
N SER A 55 13.03 -12.51 -13.14
CA SER A 55 11.96 -12.63 -12.15
C SER A 55 10.72 -11.86 -12.59
N ARG A 56 9.57 -12.47 -12.40
CA ARG A 56 8.25 -11.81 -12.54
C ARG A 56 7.54 -11.66 -11.20
N ALA A 57 8.24 -11.87 -10.11
CA ALA A 57 7.72 -11.58 -8.78
C ALA A 57 7.52 -10.07 -8.63
N PRO A 58 6.62 -9.62 -7.73
CA PRO A 58 6.50 -8.20 -7.42
C PRO A 58 7.85 -7.61 -7.01
N PRO A 59 8.26 -6.47 -7.58
CA PRO A 59 9.58 -5.87 -7.31
C PRO A 59 9.71 -5.29 -5.89
N PHE A 60 8.59 -5.00 -5.25
CA PHE A 60 8.54 -4.53 -3.87
C PHE A 60 7.71 -5.50 -3.02
N ASP A 61 8.08 -5.66 -1.76
CA ASP A 61 7.29 -6.46 -0.82
C ASP A 61 5.96 -5.80 -0.49
N LEU A 62 5.95 -4.47 -0.50
CA LEU A 62 4.76 -3.68 -0.19
C LEU A 62 4.80 -2.35 -0.94
N VAL A 63 3.65 -1.91 -1.43
CA VAL A 63 3.44 -0.54 -1.90
C VAL A 63 2.44 0.13 -0.96
N LEU A 64 2.86 1.24 -0.35
CA LEU A 64 2.05 2.04 0.55
C LEU A 64 1.58 3.28 -0.20
N LEU A 65 0.28 3.46 -0.32
CA LEU A 65 -0.32 4.50 -1.16
C LEU A 65 -1.18 5.45 -0.34
N ASP A 66 -0.79 6.72 -0.29
CA ASP A 66 -1.75 7.76 0.09
C ASP A 66 -2.76 7.91 -1.04
N HIS A 67 -4.05 7.95 -0.72
CA HIS A 67 -5.08 8.09 -1.73
C HIS A 67 -5.15 9.51 -2.29
N ASP A 68 -5.01 10.51 -1.43
CA ASP A 68 -5.22 11.92 -1.79
C ASP A 68 -3.93 12.56 -2.30
N MET A 69 -3.57 12.26 -3.55
CA MET A 69 -2.39 12.79 -4.19
C MET A 69 -2.74 13.53 -5.49
N PRO A 70 -1.96 14.56 -5.87
CA PRO A 70 -2.16 15.24 -7.15
C PRO A 70 -1.77 14.34 -8.33
N ARG A 71 -2.20 14.74 -9.51
CA ARG A 71 -1.94 14.13 -10.81
C ARG A 71 -2.54 12.74 -10.97
N ARG A 72 -2.18 11.82 -10.11
CA ARG A 72 -2.69 10.45 -10.15
C ARG A 72 -2.99 9.99 -8.73
N THR A 73 -4.24 9.58 -8.51
CA THR A 73 -4.67 9.12 -7.18
C THR A 73 -4.02 7.78 -6.81
N GLY A 74 -4.07 7.44 -5.52
CA GLY A 74 -3.63 6.13 -5.07
C GLY A 74 -4.37 4.99 -5.76
N ALA A 75 -5.68 5.14 -5.99
CA ALA A 75 -6.47 4.13 -6.69
C ALA A 75 -6.02 3.94 -8.14
N ASP A 76 -5.73 5.03 -8.86
CA ASP A 76 -5.23 4.97 -10.23
C ASP A 76 -3.87 4.26 -10.31
N ALA A 77 -2.98 4.61 -9.38
CA ALA A 77 -1.66 3.97 -9.30
C ALA A 77 -1.79 2.46 -9.00
N ALA A 78 -2.67 2.11 -8.07
CA ALA A 78 -2.92 0.72 -7.71
C ALA A 78 -3.42 -0.11 -8.90
N ARG A 79 -4.33 0.43 -9.69
CA ARG A 79 -4.84 -0.26 -10.89
C ARG A 79 -3.71 -0.60 -11.86
N GLU A 80 -2.85 0.35 -12.16
CA GLU A 80 -1.72 0.10 -13.07
C GLU A 80 -0.73 -0.91 -12.49
N ILE A 81 -0.42 -0.81 -11.21
CA ILE A 81 0.47 -1.74 -10.52
C ILE A 81 -0.08 -3.16 -10.56
N LEU A 82 -1.35 -3.33 -10.20
CA LEU A 82 -2.00 -4.64 -10.16
C LEU A 82 -2.23 -5.23 -11.55
N GLU A 83 -2.42 -4.40 -12.55
CA GLU A 83 -2.50 -4.85 -13.93
C GLU A 83 -1.17 -5.48 -14.38
N TYR A 84 -0.06 -4.90 -13.94
CA TYR A 84 1.27 -5.42 -14.25
C TYR A 84 1.71 -6.59 -13.36
N ARG A 85 1.42 -6.51 -12.06
CA ARG A 85 1.74 -7.55 -11.07
C ARG A 85 0.54 -7.77 -10.13
N PRO A 86 -0.36 -8.67 -10.48
CA PRO A 86 -1.59 -8.89 -9.71
C PRO A 86 -1.38 -9.33 -8.26
N SER A 87 -0.22 -9.92 -7.94
CA SER A 87 0.08 -10.39 -6.59
C SER A 87 0.76 -9.33 -5.70
N GLN A 88 0.94 -8.10 -6.18
CA GLN A 88 1.56 -7.05 -5.40
C GLN A 88 0.71 -6.68 -4.18
N ARG A 89 1.31 -6.74 -3.00
CA ARG A 89 0.66 -6.30 -1.75
C ARG A 89 0.61 -4.77 -1.70
N LEU A 90 -0.59 -4.25 -1.45
CA LEU A 90 -0.85 -2.82 -1.36
C LEU A 90 -1.50 -2.46 -0.02
N ILE A 91 -1.10 -1.33 0.55
CA ILE A 91 -1.80 -0.70 1.67
C ILE A 91 -2.15 0.73 1.28
N PHE A 92 -3.44 1.05 1.34
CA PHE A 92 -3.92 2.43 1.19
C PHE A 92 -3.99 3.13 2.53
N LEU A 93 -3.60 4.40 2.52
CA LEU A 93 -3.79 5.31 3.65
C LEU A 93 -4.82 6.36 3.24
N SER A 94 -5.93 6.47 3.97
CA SER A 94 -7.00 7.38 3.61
C SER A 94 -7.79 7.87 4.81
N ALA A 95 -8.22 9.12 4.75
CA ALA A 95 -9.18 9.67 5.71
C ALA A 95 -10.59 9.10 5.51
N TYR A 96 -10.86 8.51 4.35
CA TYR A 96 -12.18 7.96 4.01
C TYR A 96 -12.05 6.59 3.34
N GLY A 97 -11.82 5.58 4.16
CA GLY A 97 -11.59 4.21 3.69
C GLY A 97 -12.74 3.61 2.89
N LYS A 98 -13.99 3.91 3.26
CA LYS A 98 -15.17 3.43 2.52
C LYS A 98 -15.22 3.94 1.09
N GLY A 99 -14.80 5.19 0.86
CA GLY A 99 -14.73 5.77 -0.47
C GLY A 99 -13.75 5.04 -1.37
N ILE A 100 -12.61 4.64 -0.83
CA ILE A 100 -11.62 3.85 -1.57
C ILE A 100 -12.17 2.47 -1.89
N MET A 101 -12.80 1.82 -0.93
CA MET A 101 -13.40 0.49 -1.15
C MET A 101 -14.40 0.52 -2.31
N GLN A 102 -15.21 1.57 -2.41
CA GLN A 102 -16.13 1.74 -3.53
C GLN A 102 -15.40 1.89 -4.87
N LYS A 103 -14.32 2.67 -4.89
CA LYS A 103 -13.52 2.89 -6.10
C LYS A 103 -12.78 1.63 -6.55
N LEU A 104 -12.51 0.71 -5.63
CA LEU A 104 -11.77 -0.52 -5.90
C LEU A 104 -12.64 -1.77 -5.97
N GLN A 105 -13.96 -1.61 -6.06
CA GLN A 105 -14.90 -2.74 -6.09
C GLN A 105 -14.63 -3.75 -7.20
N ASP A 106 -14.14 -3.28 -8.33
CA ASP A 106 -13.77 -4.12 -9.47
C ASP A 106 -12.44 -4.86 -9.27
N LEU A 107 -11.62 -4.40 -8.34
CA LEU A 107 -10.37 -5.05 -7.98
C LEU A 107 -10.63 -6.00 -6.80
N LYS A 108 -11.09 -7.20 -7.12
CA LYS A 108 -11.25 -8.26 -6.11
C LYS A 108 -9.88 -8.84 -5.80
N ASP A 109 -9.12 -8.14 -4.97
CA ASP A 109 -7.75 -8.53 -4.69
C ASP A 109 -7.52 -8.71 -3.20
N ASP A 110 -7.08 -9.88 -2.83
CA ASP A 110 -6.70 -10.25 -1.46
C ASP A 110 -5.46 -9.51 -0.98
N THR A 111 -4.76 -8.83 -1.88
CA THR A 111 -3.51 -8.13 -1.60
C THR A 111 -3.70 -6.70 -1.13
N ILE A 112 -4.93 -6.19 -1.13
CA ILE A 112 -5.24 -4.80 -0.79
C ILE A 112 -5.72 -4.68 0.65
N GLN A 113 -5.09 -3.77 1.41
CA GLN A 113 -5.52 -3.35 2.74
C GLN A 113 -5.74 -1.85 2.76
N ILE A 114 -6.61 -1.38 3.65
CA ILE A 114 -6.84 0.06 3.84
C ILE A 114 -6.67 0.39 5.32
N ILE A 115 -5.82 1.37 5.61
CA ILE A 115 -5.65 1.93 6.95
C ILE A 115 -6.28 3.32 6.96
N GLN A 116 -7.25 3.51 7.82
CA GLN A 116 -7.96 4.79 7.93
C GLN A 116 -7.17 5.76 8.80
N LYS A 117 -7.02 6.99 8.30
CA LYS A 117 -6.44 8.10 9.07
C LYS A 117 -7.46 8.62 10.08
N PRO A 118 -7.04 9.09 11.26
CA PRO A 118 -5.66 9.16 11.73
C PRO A 118 -5.19 7.83 12.30
N PHE A 119 -3.87 7.64 12.30
CA PHE A 119 -3.23 6.46 12.91
C PHE A 119 -1.85 6.85 13.45
N SER A 120 -1.34 6.09 14.41
CA SER A 120 0.02 6.29 14.91
C SER A 120 1.05 5.59 14.02
N LEU A 121 2.30 6.08 14.06
CA LEU A 121 3.39 5.43 13.35
C LEU A 121 3.62 4.00 13.85
N ASN A 122 3.49 3.77 15.16
CA ASN A 122 3.61 2.43 15.72
C ASN A 122 2.54 1.49 15.17
N PHE A 123 1.32 1.98 15.01
CA PHE A 123 0.23 1.20 14.42
C PHE A 123 0.56 0.85 12.97
N LEU A 124 1.03 1.82 12.18
CA LEU A 124 1.42 1.61 10.80
C LEU A 124 2.50 0.52 10.69
N VAL A 125 3.56 0.64 11.50
CA VAL A 125 4.66 -0.33 11.51
C VAL A 125 4.15 -1.73 11.82
N LYS A 126 3.30 -1.87 12.84
CA LYS A 126 2.72 -3.17 13.21
C LYS A 126 1.88 -3.77 12.08
N LYS A 127 1.12 -2.96 11.38
CA LYS A 127 0.28 -3.45 10.28
C LYS A 127 1.11 -3.86 9.06
N ILE A 128 2.18 -3.15 8.79
CA ILE A 128 3.11 -3.49 7.71
C ILE A 128 3.82 -4.80 8.01
N GLU A 129 4.29 -4.98 9.25
CA GLU A 129 5.03 -6.17 9.67
C GLU A 129 4.14 -7.34 10.04
N GLY A 130 2.86 -7.10 10.28
CA GLY A 130 1.92 -8.13 10.67
C GLY A 130 1.49 -9.03 9.52
N SER A 131 0.81 -10.11 9.89
CA SER A 131 0.25 -11.03 8.90
C SER A 131 -0.75 -10.33 8.00
N THR A 132 -0.82 -10.79 6.77
CA THR A 132 -1.72 -10.30 5.73
C THR A 132 -3.17 -10.35 6.20
N ILE A 133 -3.76 -9.19 6.41
CA ILE A 133 -5.19 -9.07 6.64
C ILE A 133 -5.82 -8.72 5.32
N LYS A 134 -6.56 -9.65 4.75
CA LYS A 134 -7.17 -9.49 3.43
C LYS A 134 -8.35 -8.51 3.49
N ASN A 135 -8.34 -7.50 2.64
CA ASN A 135 -9.48 -6.60 2.38
C ASN A 135 -10.18 -6.06 3.63
N LYS A 136 -9.43 -5.46 4.55
CA LYS A 136 -9.99 -4.89 5.77
C LYS A 136 -9.73 -3.41 5.88
N ILE A 137 -10.76 -2.67 6.26
CA ILE A 137 -10.60 -1.30 6.74
C ILE A 137 -10.28 -1.39 8.23
N ILE A 138 -9.16 -0.80 8.60
CA ILE A 138 -8.72 -0.80 9.99
C ILE A 138 -8.93 0.61 10.53
N ASN A 139 -9.85 0.73 11.48
CA ASN A 139 -10.08 1.98 12.18
C ASN A 139 -9.27 2.01 13.47
N THR A 140 -8.51 3.08 13.65
CA THR A 140 -7.57 3.22 14.77
C THR A 140 -8.10 4.07 15.90
N GLN A 141 -9.23 4.77 15.71
CA GLN A 141 -9.70 5.73 16.70
C GLN A 141 -10.16 5.10 18.02
N ASP A 142 -10.73 3.91 17.95
CA ASP A 142 -11.30 3.25 19.13
C ASP A 142 -10.62 1.93 19.51
N GLY A 143 -9.48 1.63 18.89
CA GLY A 143 -8.85 0.33 19.06
C GLY A 143 -9.67 -0.83 18.50
N ASN A 144 -10.82 -0.55 17.92
CA ASN A 144 -11.67 -1.53 17.31
C ASN A 144 -11.38 -1.67 15.83
N VAL A 145 -11.12 -2.86 15.42
CA VAL A 145 -10.97 -3.21 14.01
C VAL A 145 -12.36 -3.23 13.38
N LEU A 146 -12.69 -2.19 12.62
CA LEU A 146 -13.84 -2.28 11.74
C LEU A 146 -13.45 -3.14 10.53
N THR A 147 -13.79 -4.39 10.63
CA THR A 147 -13.64 -5.31 9.50
C THR A 147 -14.84 -5.14 8.59
N VAL A 148 -14.63 -4.47 7.47
CA VAL A 148 -15.55 -4.60 6.35
C VAL A 148 -14.99 -5.71 5.48
N THR A 149 -15.50 -6.89 5.65
CA THR A 149 -15.20 -7.98 4.74
C THR A 149 -15.96 -7.74 3.45
N GLN A 150 -15.25 -7.71 2.35
CA GLN A 150 -15.85 -7.49 1.03
C GLN A 150 -16.71 -8.65 0.54
N ASP A 151 -16.55 -9.82 1.10
CA ASP A 151 -17.22 -10.99 0.56
C ASP A 151 -17.61 -11.96 1.66
N SER A 152 -18.78 -12.54 1.50
CA SER A 152 -19.23 -13.65 2.34
C SER A 152 -18.25 -14.82 2.35
N ALA A 153 -17.47 -14.99 1.30
CA ALA A 153 -16.42 -16.01 1.24
C ALA A 153 -15.26 -15.74 2.20
N ALA A 154 -15.06 -14.50 2.62
CA ALA A 154 -14.04 -14.12 3.58
C ALA A 154 -14.47 -14.36 5.06
N ILE A 155 -15.72 -14.70 5.29
CA ILE A 155 -16.29 -14.97 6.61
C ILE A 155 -16.13 -16.45 6.90
N ARG A 156 -14.91 -16.88 7.06
CA ARG A 156 -14.72 -18.29 7.44
C ARG A 156 -13.48 -18.52 8.19
#